data_5a550fe1d3e1371b6ef042ae3d4f97af
#
_entry.id   5a550fe1d3e1371b6ef042ae3d4f97af
#
_cell.length_a   1.000
_cell.length_b   1.000
_cell.length_c   1.000
_cell.angle_alpha   90.00
_cell.angle_beta   90.00
_cell.angle_gamma   90.00
#
_symmetry.space_group_name_H-M   'P 1'
#
loop_
_entity.id
_entity.type
_entity.pdbx_description
1 polymer ?
#
loop_
_entity_poly.entity_id
_entity_poly.type
_entity_poly.pdbx_seq_one_letter_code
_entity_poly.pdbx_strand_id
1 'polypeptide(L)'
;LPVLIGLFAFSQLLSDVEDNEKAKAPLMKKTADPVRVEHRKAIVIILKSWVNLLRSSFIGIFTGILPAAGGSISNILAYDQAKKAAKNRDEFGKGAVDGIIAPESANNATAGGALIMMMALGIPGDIVTAVMLGALMIHNVIPGPSFIQDEPLLAYGIFIAFFAAHFFMLGLQAFSLRLFLLVTRVPMYVLASIILAYCAIGVFSLHNITFDIWVMFGFGVIGYFMRKLGFPLAPMILGVVLGKLAELNIARAIGTSDDYFLFLTRPWSLFFILMAVVSVLFPFYQNANKDTFFSKFYVPVCTVILSFPLFMMGSPVRMIIAAILFLVGGYLIYKRSKVLSVTW
;
A
#
# COMPACT_ATOMS: atom_id res chain seq x y z
N LEU A 1 19.04 -0.10 -0.21
CA LEU A 1 18.51 1.25 -0.06
C LEU A 1 18.77 2.12 -1.30
N PRO A 2 19.96 2.13 -1.96
CA PRO A 2 20.24 2.93 -3.17
C PRO A 2 19.19 2.75 -4.28
N VAL A 3 18.80 1.50 -4.57
CA VAL A 3 17.78 1.17 -5.57
C VAL A 3 16.43 1.84 -5.25
N LEU A 4 16.03 1.83 -3.98
CA LEU A 4 14.76 2.43 -3.54
C LEU A 4 14.78 3.96 -3.68
N ILE A 5 15.87 4.60 -3.28
CA ILE A 5 16.04 6.06 -3.44
C ILE A 5 16.04 6.42 -4.92
N GLY A 6 16.71 5.62 -5.76
CA GLY A 6 16.70 5.81 -7.22
C GLY A 6 15.31 5.71 -7.81
N LEU A 7 14.63 4.59 -7.58
CA LEU A 7 13.29 4.34 -8.12
C LEU A 7 12.23 5.34 -7.64
N PHE A 8 12.36 5.83 -6.41
CA PHE A 8 11.39 6.74 -5.81
C PHE A 8 11.74 8.20 -6.00
N ALA A 9 12.81 8.65 -5.31
CA ALA A 9 13.14 10.05 -5.24
C ALA A 9 13.70 10.56 -6.58
N PHE A 10 14.73 9.89 -7.10
CA PHE A 10 15.39 10.36 -8.31
C PHE A 10 14.48 10.28 -9.55
N SER A 11 13.73 9.18 -9.72
CA SER A 11 12.77 9.05 -10.83
C SER A 11 11.67 10.11 -10.81
N GLN A 12 11.19 10.47 -9.59
CA GLN A 12 10.20 11.53 -9.42
C GLN A 12 10.79 12.89 -9.78
N LEU A 13 11.99 13.20 -9.29
CA LEU A 13 12.65 14.46 -9.58
C LEU A 13 12.90 14.66 -11.07
N LEU A 14 13.31 13.60 -11.79
CA LEU A 14 13.46 13.65 -13.26
C LEU A 14 12.12 13.97 -13.94
N SER A 15 11.04 13.32 -13.51
CA SER A 15 9.70 13.56 -14.06
C SER A 15 9.19 14.97 -13.79
N ASP A 16 9.49 15.52 -12.59
CA ASP A 16 9.03 16.85 -12.20
C ASP A 16 9.82 17.97 -12.89
N VAL A 17 11.07 17.71 -13.29
CA VAL A 17 11.94 18.67 -14.00
C VAL A 17 11.78 18.60 -15.53
N GLU A 18 11.26 17.50 -16.08
CA GLU A 18 11.04 17.34 -17.54
C GLU A 18 10.10 18.42 -18.11
N ASP A 19 9.08 18.81 -17.34
CA ASP A 19 8.13 19.85 -17.75
C ASP A 19 8.69 21.24 -17.38
N ASN A 20 9.20 21.95 -18.36
CA ASN A 20 9.83 23.27 -18.21
C ASN A 20 8.92 24.30 -17.54
N GLU A 21 7.62 24.24 -17.78
CA GLU A 21 6.63 25.13 -17.15
C GLU A 21 6.47 24.82 -15.67
N LYS A 22 6.34 23.51 -15.33
CA LYS A 22 6.26 23.05 -13.93
C LYS A 22 7.57 23.23 -13.19
N ALA A 23 8.70 22.98 -13.86
CA ALA A 23 10.03 23.13 -13.23
C ALA A 23 10.30 24.57 -12.79
N LYS A 24 9.87 25.57 -13.57
CA LYS A 24 10.05 27.00 -13.27
C LYS A 24 8.99 27.56 -12.32
N ALA A 25 7.84 26.92 -12.26
CA ALA A 25 6.74 27.38 -11.41
C ALA A 25 7.00 26.99 -9.94
N PRO A 26 6.66 27.86 -8.98
CA PRO A 26 6.60 27.46 -7.58
C PRO A 26 5.45 26.46 -7.38
N LEU A 27 5.61 25.52 -6.44
CA LEU A 27 4.59 24.50 -6.12
C LEU A 27 3.23 25.12 -5.75
N MET A 28 3.24 26.30 -5.12
CA MET A 28 2.03 27.07 -4.84
C MET A 28 2.11 28.46 -5.49
N LYS A 29 1.08 28.84 -6.24
CA LYS A 29 0.91 30.22 -6.68
C LYS A 29 0.81 31.13 -5.47
N LYS A 30 1.45 32.32 -5.54
CA LYS A 30 1.32 33.34 -4.49
C LYS A 30 -0.16 33.69 -4.30
N THR A 31 -0.73 33.24 -3.20
CA THR A 31 -2.02 33.78 -2.73
C THR A 31 -1.78 35.11 -2.08
N ALA A 32 -2.60 36.10 -2.38
CA ALA A 32 -2.46 37.46 -1.85
C ALA A 32 -2.61 37.52 -0.33
N ASP A 33 -3.38 36.58 0.25
CA ASP A 33 -3.64 36.54 1.69
C ASP A 33 -2.72 35.57 2.43
N PRO A 34 -2.23 35.94 3.62
CA PRO A 34 -1.47 35.02 4.47
C PRO A 34 -2.38 33.85 4.89
N VAL A 35 -1.96 32.61 4.59
CA VAL A 35 -2.68 31.40 5.01
C VAL A 35 -2.72 31.37 6.55
N ARG A 36 -3.89 31.63 7.12
CA ARG A 36 -4.13 31.48 8.56
C ARG A 36 -4.52 30.02 8.84
N VAL A 37 -3.67 29.33 9.59
CA VAL A 37 -3.95 27.95 10.02
C VAL A 37 -4.77 27.99 11.30
N GLU A 38 -6.05 27.65 11.20
CA GLU A 38 -7.00 27.64 12.32
C GLU A 38 -7.13 26.22 12.91
N HIS A 39 -6.10 25.76 13.61
CA HIS A 39 -6.04 24.41 14.19
C HIS A 39 -7.29 24.04 15.02
N ARG A 40 -7.79 24.97 15.85
CA ARG A 40 -8.95 24.73 16.71
C ARG A 40 -10.24 24.46 15.89
N LYS A 41 -10.45 25.21 14.83
CA LYS A 41 -11.59 24.98 13.94
C LYS A 41 -11.46 23.65 13.20
N ALA A 42 -10.26 23.32 12.70
CA ALA A 42 -10.00 22.06 12.03
C ALA A 42 -10.32 20.85 12.93
N ILE A 43 -9.85 20.87 14.20
CA ILE A 43 -10.14 19.81 15.16
C ILE A 43 -11.66 19.65 15.38
N VAL A 44 -12.38 20.75 15.58
CA VAL A 44 -13.85 20.71 15.79
C VAL A 44 -14.58 20.12 14.57
N ILE A 45 -14.15 20.49 13.36
CA ILE A 45 -14.73 19.97 12.12
C ILE A 45 -14.48 18.46 11.99
N ILE A 46 -13.24 18.02 12.23
CA ILE A 46 -12.86 16.58 12.18
C ILE A 46 -13.70 15.77 13.19
N LEU A 47 -13.83 16.27 14.42
CA LEU A 47 -14.61 15.61 15.46
C LEU A 47 -16.11 15.55 15.13
N LYS A 48 -16.68 16.56 14.45
CA LYS A 48 -18.05 16.51 13.95
C LYS A 48 -18.25 15.47 12.85
N SER A 49 -17.24 15.19 12.05
CA SER A 49 -17.25 14.20 10.97
C SER A 49 -16.79 12.81 11.43
N TRP A 50 -16.96 12.47 12.73
CA TRP A 50 -16.42 11.24 13.33
C TRP A 50 -16.85 9.95 12.62
N VAL A 51 -18.07 9.88 12.09
CA VAL A 51 -18.57 8.71 11.35
C VAL A 51 -17.79 8.52 10.05
N ASN A 52 -17.52 9.62 9.33
CA ASN A 52 -16.71 9.60 8.12
C ASN A 52 -15.26 9.25 8.45
N LEU A 53 -14.72 9.81 9.53
CA LEU A 53 -13.37 9.52 10.03
C LEU A 53 -13.21 8.03 10.30
N LEU A 54 -14.08 7.41 11.13
CA LEU A 54 -14.00 6.00 11.48
C LEU A 54 -14.17 5.09 10.26
N ARG A 55 -15.19 5.33 9.44
CA ARG A 55 -15.43 4.54 8.23
C ARG A 55 -14.21 4.56 7.31
N SER A 56 -13.64 5.72 7.07
CA SER A 56 -12.47 5.88 6.21
C SER A 56 -11.21 5.26 6.81
N SER A 57 -11.04 5.35 8.14
CA SER A 57 -9.95 4.67 8.84
C SER A 57 -10.07 3.14 8.72
N PHE A 58 -11.26 2.57 8.85
CA PHE A 58 -11.46 1.13 8.62
C PHE A 58 -11.11 0.72 7.18
N ILE A 59 -11.52 1.50 6.19
CA ILE A 59 -11.15 1.27 4.79
C ILE A 59 -9.61 1.30 4.65
N GLY A 60 -8.96 2.28 5.27
CA GLY A 60 -7.52 2.40 5.27
C GLY A 60 -6.82 1.19 5.88
N ILE A 61 -7.21 0.77 7.08
CA ILE A 61 -6.65 -0.43 7.74
C ILE A 61 -6.80 -1.66 6.84
N PHE A 62 -8.00 -1.87 6.30
CA PHE A 62 -8.29 -3.05 5.47
C PHE A 62 -7.45 -3.07 4.19
N THR A 63 -7.33 -1.94 3.51
CA THR A 63 -6.48 -1.82 2.31
C THR A 63 -4.99 -1.91 2.63
N GLY A 64 -4.57 -1.44 3.81
CA GLY A 64 -3.19 -1.55 4.27
C GLY A 64 -2.74 -2.98 4.57
N ILE A 65 -3.67 -3.84 5.02
CA ILE A 65 -3.40 -5.27 5.21
C ILE A 65 -3.20 -5.98 3.86
N LEU A 66 -3.78 -5.46 2.77
CA LEU A 66 -3.62 -6.06 1.44
C LEU A 66 -2.26 -5.66 0.83
N PRO A 67 -1.37 -6.63 0.53
CA PRO A 67 -0.07 -6.34 -0.05
C PRO A 67 -0.20 -5.54 -1.35
N ALA A 68 0.63 -4.53 -1.51
CA ALA A 68 0.69 -3.64 -2.68
C ALA A 68 -0.57 -2.79 -2.98
N ALA A 69 -1.63 -2.88 -2.17
CA ALA A 69 -2.82 -2.02 -2.34
C ALA A 69 -2.50 -0.56 -2.00
N GLY A 70 -1.80 -0.34 -0.89
CA GLY A 70 -1.26 0.95 -0.49
C GLY A 70 -2.27 2.09 -0.30
N GLY A 71 -1.75 3.27 0.04
CA GLY A 71 -2.54 4.46 0.31
C GLY A 71 -3.34 4.99 -0.89
N SER A 72 -2.86 4.79 -2.11
CA SER A 72 -3.54 5.31 -3.32
C SER A 72 -4.92 4.69 -3.53
N ILE A 73 -5.05 3.37 -3.32
CA ILE A 73 -6.34 2.67 -3.44
C ILE A 73 -7.25 3.03 -2.27
N SER A 74 -6.72 3.09 -1.05
CA SER A 74 -7.49 3.43 0.14
C SER A 74 -8.10 4.83 0.05
N ASN A 75 -7.33 5.80 -0.44
CA ASN A 75 -7.77 7.18 -0.61
C ASN A 75 -8.96 7.29 -1.56
N ILE A 76 -8.89 6.62 -2.72
CA ILE A 76 -9.94 6.62 -3.73
C ILE A 76 -11.21 5.93 -3.19
N LEU A 77 -11.05 4.76 -2.56
CA LEU A 77 -12.17 4.02 -1.98
C LEU A 77 -12.85 4.82 -0.86
N ALA A 78 -12.08 5.43 0.03
CA ALA A 78 -12.61 6.23 1.12
C ALA A 78 -13.35 7.48 0.62
N TYR A 79 -12.78 8.17 -0.38
CA TYR A 79 -13.43 9.31 -1.03
C TYR A 79 -14.76 8.92 -1.68
N ASP A 80 -14.77 7.82 -2.46
CA ASP A 80 -15.98 7.32 -3.13
C ASP A 80 -17.08 6.95 -2.12
N GLN A 81 -16.71 6.23 -1.05
CA GLN A 81 -17.65 5.88 0.02
C GLN A 81 -18.15 7.10 0.79
N ALA A 82 -17.29 8.10 1.04
CA ALA A 82 -17.70 9.35 1.66
C ALA A 82 -18.69 10.10 0.77
N LYS A 83 -18.41 10.21 -0.52
CA LYS A 83 -19.29 10.83 -1.51
C LYS A 83 -20.66 10.13 -1.61
N LYS A 84 -20.68 8.78 -1.64
CA LYS A 84 -21.90 7.98 -1.68
C LYS A 84 -22.77 8.17 -0.44
N ALA A 85 -22.15 8.33 0.74
CA ALA A 85 -22.85 8.50 2.01
C ALA A 85 -23.22 9.95 2.33
N ALA A 86 -22.66 10.92 1.59
CA ALA A 86 -22.93 12.34 1.81
C ALA A 86 -24.35 12.73 1.37
N LYS A 87 -24.95 13.67 2.11
CA LYS A 87 -26.23 14.29 1.73
C LYS A 87 -26.05 15.18 0.48
N ASN A 88 -24.97 15.97 0.44
CA ASN A 88 -24.65 16.90 -0.65
C ASN A 88 -23.50 16.37 -1.50
N ARG A 89 -23.79 15.40 -2.37
CA ARG A 89 -22.79 14.74 -3.24
C ARG A 89 -22.12 15.70 -4.23
N ASP A 90 -22.80 16.75 -4.63
CA ASP A 90 -22.34 17.72 -5.65
C ASP A 90 -21.29 18.69 -5.14
N GLU A 91 -21.08 18.76 -3.83
CA GLU A 91 -19.99 19.54 -3.20
C GLU A 91 -18.65 18.83 -3.27
N PHE A 92 -18.64 17.50 -3.49
CA PHE A 92 -17.39 16.74 -3.63
C PHE A 92 -16.68 17.15 -4.92
N GLY A 93 -15.39 17.48 -4.77
CA GLY A 93 -14.56 18.09 -5.82
C GLY A 93 -14.66 19.63 -5.88
N LYS A 94 -15.53 20.24 -5.04
CA LYS A 94 -15.73 21.71 -4.97
C LYS A 94 -15.41 22.29 -3.57
N GLY A 95 -14.70 21.53 -2.73
CA GLY A 95 -14.30 21.98 -1.39
C GLY A 95 -15.07 21.32 -0.24
N ALA A 96 -15.79 20.23 -0.46
CA ALA A 96 -16.41 19.45 0.62
C ALA A 96 -15.35 18.98 1.62
N VAL A 97 -15.52 19.34 2.90
CA VAL A 97 -14.57 18.98 3.97
C VAL A 97 -14.48 17.46 4.14
N ASP A 98 -15.60 16.75 4.06
CA ASP A 98 -15.63 15.28 4.11
C ASP A 98 -14.84 14.62 2.96
N GLY A 99 -14.72 15.29 1.82
CA GLY A 99 -13.90 14.88 0.70
C GLY A 99 -12.39 15.02 0.93
N ILE A 100 -11.97 15.72 2.00
CA ILE A 100 -10.58 15.81 2.46
C ILE A 100 -10.37 14.84 3.63
N ILE A 101 -11.29 14.84 4.61
CA ILE A 101 -11.20 13.97 5.79
C ILE A 101 -11.12 12.50 5.40
N ALA A 102 -11.94 12.04 4.45
CA ALA A 102 -12.00 10.64 4.09
C ALA A 102 -10.69 10.09 3.53
N PRO A 103 -10.11 10.63 2.45
CA PRO A 103 -8.86 10.12 1.90
C PRO A 103 -7.68 10.27 2.87
N GLU A 104 -7.60 11.38 3.61
CA GLU A 104 -6.52 11.60 4.56
C GLU A 104 -6.58 10.62 5.75
N SER A 105 -7.78 10.37 6.28
CA SER A 105 -7.96 9.37 7.35
C SER A 105 -7.62 7.97 6.88
N ALA A 106 -8.02 7.61 5.66
CA ALA A 106 -7.71 6.31 5.08
C ALA A 106 -6.21 6.17 4.84
N ASN A 107 -5.56 7.19 4.30
CA ASN A 107 -4.12 7.20 4.06
C ASN A 107 -3.31 6.95 5.34
N ASN A 108 -3.62 7.68 6.40
CA ASN A 108 -2.94 7.49 7.69
C ASN A 108 -3.23 6.11 8.29
N ALA A 109 -4.46 5.62 8.21
CA ALA A 109 -4.84 4.32 8.73
C ALA A 109 -4.22 3.16 7.93
N THR A 110 -3.95 3.35 6.64
CA THR A 110 -3.26 2.36 5.78
C THR A 110 -1.88 2.01 6.33
N ALA A 111 -1.14 2.97 6.86
CA ALA A 111 0.16 2.72 7.46
C ALA A 111 0.07 1.75 8.65
N GLY A 112 -0.97 1.88 9.49
CA GLY A 112 -1.24 0.94 10.58
C GLY A 112 -1.59 -0.46 10.08
N GLY A 113 -2.45 -0.57 9.05
CA GLY A 113 -2.78 -1.85 8.41
C GLY A 113 -1.56 -2.54 7.79
N ALA A 114 -0.72 -1.78 7.09
CA ALA A 114 0.51 -2.27 6.49
C ALA A 114 1.55 -2.72 7.54
N LEU A 115 1.62 -2.02 8.67
CA LEU A 115 2.47 -2.42 9.81
C LEU A 115 2.00 -3.73 10.44
N ILE A 116 0.68 -3.92 10.61
CA ILE A 116 0.12 -5.17 11.12
C ILE A 116 0.54 -6.34 10.23
N MET A 117 0.38 -6.21 8.92
CA MET A 117 0.73 -7.24 7.96
C MET A 117 2.24 -7.55 7.99
N MET A 118 3.07 -6.52 8.03
CA MET A 118 4.52 -6.66 8.10
C MET A 118 4.96 -7.37 9.38
N MET A 119 4.43 -6.97 10.53
CA MET A 119 4.82 -7.55 11.81
C MET A 119 4.32 -8.99 12.00
N ALA A 120 3.10 -9.28 11.51
CA ALA A 120 2.50 -10.60 11.67
C ALA A 120 2.99 -11.64 10.66
N LEU A 121 3.26 -11.25 9.42
CA LEU A 121 3.60 -12.17 8.35
C LEU A 121 4.97 -11.91 7.71
N GLY A 122 5.66 -10.83 8.06
CA GLY A 122 6.89 -10.42 7.40
C GLY A 122 6.67 -9.89 5.97
N ILE A 123 5.43 -9.57 5.61
CA ILE A 123 5.06 -9.10 4.29
C ILE A 123 4.65 -7.63 4.40
N PRO A 124 5.39 -6.68 3.79
CA PRO A 124 5.00 -5.28 3.84
C PRO A 124 3.73 -5.03 3.03
N GLY A 125 2.80 -4.26 3.60
CA GLY A 125 1.55 -3.90 2.93
C GLY A 125 1.73 -2.79 1.89
N ASP A 126 2.73 -1.95 2.08
CA ASP A 126 3.04 -0.83 1.21
C ASP A 126 4.56 -0.57 1.11
N ILE A 127 4.91 0.47 0.37
CA ILE A 127 6.30 0.85 0.11
C ILE A 127 7.01 1.34 1.38
N VAL A 128 6.31 2.06 2.24
CA VAL A 128 6.88 2.62 3.48
C VAL A 128 7.25 1.49 4.42
N THR A 129 6.35 0.54 4.62
CA THR A 129 6.61 -0.66 5.43
C THR A 129 7.65 -1.58 4.78
N ALA A 130 7.77 -1.59 3.44
CA ALA A 130 8.86 -2.30 2.77
C ALA A 130 10.25 -1.72 3.11
N VAL A 131 10.37 -0.39 3.09
CA VAL A 131 11.62 0.29 3.53
C VAL A 131 11.88 0.03 5.01
N MET A 132 10.84 0.09 5.84
CA MET A 132 10.92 -0.19 7.28
C MET A 132 11.37 -1.62 7.56
N LEU A 133 10.84 -2.61 6.82
CA LEU A 133 11.28 -4.00 6.89
C LEU A 133 12.76 -4.12 6.56
N GLY A 134 13.22 -3.46 5.49
CA GLY A 134 14.64 -3.42 5.12
C GLY A 134 15.52 -2.84 6.23
N ALA A 135 15.06 -1.78 6.92
CA ALA A 135 15.77 -1.20 8.04
C ALA A 135 15.81 -2.15 9.26
N LEU A 136 14.71 -2.81 9.58
CA LEU A 136 14.67 -3.81 10.66
C LEU A 136 15.63 -4.99 10.38
N MET A 137 15.70 -5.45 9.13
CA MET A 137 16.61 -6.51 8.73
C MET A 137 18.09 -6.15 8.88
N ILE A 138 18.47 -4.88 8.68
CA ILE A 138 19.84 -4.41 8.93
C ILE A 138 20.20 -4.56 10.42
N HIS A 139 19.22 -4.42 11.30
CA HIS A 139 19.38 -4.61 12.74
C HIS A 139 19.13 -6.06 13.20
N ASN A 140 19.13 -7.04 12.26
CA ASN A 140 18.86 -8.45 12.52
C ASN A 140 17.44 -8.72 13.10
N VAL A 141 16.51 -7.81 12.91
CA VAL A 141 15.10 -7.97 13.29
C VAL A 141 14.32 -8.45 12.07
N ILE A 142 13.81 -9.69 12.12
CA ILE A 142 13.06 -10.30 11.02
C ILE A 142 11.61 -10.51 11.48
N PRO A 143 10.69 -9.59 11.14
CA PRO A 143 9.28 -9.78 11.43
C PRO A 143 8.72 -11.02 10.73
N GLY A 144 7.72 -11.65 11.36
CA GLY A 144 7.12 -12.87 10.82
C GLY A 144 6.12 -13.49 11.77
N PRO A 145 5.54 -14.67 11.45
CA PRO A 145 4.46 -15.29 12.22
C PRO A 145 4.77 -15.59 13.68
N SER A 146 6.01 -15.89 14.02
CA SER A 146 6.43 -16.16 15.39
C SER A 146 7.04 -14.94 16.09
N PHE A 147 7.41 -13.89 15.36
CA PHE A 147 8.15 -12.74 15.87
C PHE A 147 7.52 -12.10 17.12
N ILE A 148 6.18 -11.96 17.14
CA ILE A 148 5.47 -11.35 18.28
C ILE A 148 5.55 -12.26 19.51
N GLN A 149 5.66 -13.58 19.32
CA GLN A 149 5.75 -14.56 20.43
C GLN A 149 7.21 -14.72 20.89
N ASP A 150 8.16 -14.72 19.97
CA ASP A 150 9.58 -14.95 20.23
C ASP A 150 10.25 -13.71 20.83
N GLU A 151 9.86 -12.51 20.35
CA GLU A 151 10.44 -11.22 20.74
C GLU A 151 9.37 -10.19 21.14
N PRO A 152 8.52 -10.50 22.15
CA PRO A 152 7.36 -9.66 22.49
C PRO A 152 7.73 -8.24 22.90
N LEU A 153 8.82 -8.06 23.65
CA LEU A 153 9.27 -6.74 24.10
C LEU A 153 9.59 -5.83 22.91
N LEU A 154 10.28 -6.37 21.90
CA LEU A 154 10.67 -5.63 20.71
C LEU A 154 9.45 -5.35 19.82
N ALA A 155 8.57 -6.34 19.63
CA ALA A 155 7.36 -6.21 18.83
C ALA A 155 6.41 -5.14 19.39
N TYR A 156 6.09 -5.22 20.67
CA TYR A 156 5.26 -4.21 21.35
C TYR A 156 5.96 -2.85 21.44
N GLY A 157 7.28 -2.83 21.60
CA GLY A 157 8.09 -1.62 21.55
C GLY A 157 7.93 -0.89 20.22
N ILE A 158 7.95 -1.60 19.09
CA ILE A 158 7.71 -1.04 17.76
C ILE A 158 6.29 -0.47 17.64
N PHE A 159 5.26 -1.17 18.11
CA PHE A 159 3.88 -0.66 18.08
C PHE A 159 3.71 0.60 18.93
N ILE A 160 4.28 0.62 20.13
CA ILE A 160 4.23 1.80 21.03
C ILE A 160 4.99 2.98 20.39
N ALA A 161 6.17 2.73 19.83
CA ALA A 161 6.96 3.75 19.15
C ALA A 161 6.21 4.32 17.96
N PHE A 162 5.57 3.48 17.14
CA PHE A 162 4.73 3.90 16.03
C PHE A 162 3.55 4.76 16.49
N PHE A 163 2.86 4.35 17.55
CA PHE A 163 1.77 5.13 18.15
C PHE A 163 2.25 6.48 18.68
N ALA A 164 3.35 6.49 19.44
CA ALA A 164 3.95 7.70 19.98
C ALA A 164 4.41 8.66 18.86
N ALA A 165 4.98 8.11 17.78
CA ALA A 165 5.43 8.90 16.62
C ALA A 165 4.32 9.76 16.02
N HIS A 166 3.05 9.31 16.05
CA HIS A 166 1.91 10.08 15.55
C HIS A 166 1.67 11.38 16.35
N PHE A 167 1.85 11.34 17.66
CA PHE A 167 1.74 12.56 18.47
C PHE A 167 2.88 13.53 18.19
N PHE A 168 4.11 13.03 18.10
CA PHE A 168 5.26 13.85 17.72
C PHE A 168 5.10 14.42 16.30
N MET A 169 4.62 13.62 15.35
CA MET A 169 4.34 14.04 13.98
C MET A 169 3.30 15.17 13.97
N LEU A 170 2.19 15.03 14.70
CA LEU A 170 1.16 16.06 14.78
C LEU A 170 1.71 17.36 15.34
N GLY A 171 2.47 17.30 16.44
CA GLY A 171 3.11 18.48 17.04
C GLY A 171 4.13 19.13 16.11
N LEU A 172 5.01 18.35 15.51
CA LEU A 172 6.02 18.82 14.58
C LEU A 172 5.38 19.43 13.33
N GLN A 173 4.35 18.80 12.78
CA GLN A 173 3.62 19.31 11.62
C GLN A 173 2.95 20.64 11.92
N ALA A 174 2.29 20.76 13.07
CA ALA A 174 1.64 22.00 13.49
C ALA A 174 2.65 23.15 13.62
N PHE A 175 3.83 22.88 14.18
CA PHE A 175 4.91 23.85 14.32
C PHE A 175 5.56 24.20 12.97
N SER A 176 5.87 23.18 12.16
CA SER A 176 6.67 23.33 10.94
C SER A 176 5.84 23.73 9.72
N LEU A 177 4.50 23.72 9.81
CA LEU A 177 3.61 24.00 8.68
C LEU A 177 3.93 25.31 7.98
N ARG A 178 4.21 26.37 8.75
CA ARG A 178 4.59 27.68 8.19
C ARG A 178 5.91 27.63 7.42
N LEU A 179 6.88 26.85 7.91
CA LEU A 179 8.16 26.66 7.26
C LEU A 179 7.99 25.89 5.94
N PHE A 180 7.20 24.81 5.95
CA PHE A 180 6.90 24.05 4.74
C PHE A 180 6.18 24.87 3.67
N LEU A 181 5.29 25.77 4.07
CA LEU A 181 4.66 26.72 3.13
C LEU A 181 5.67 27.70 2.50
N LEU A 182 6.79 28.00 3.15
CA LEU A 182 7.86 28.79 2.53
C LEU A 182 8.61 27.97 1.46
N VAL A 183 8.86 26.68 1.73
CA VAL A 183 9.53 25.79 0.78
C VAL A 183 8.71 25.65 -0.51
N THR A 184 7.38 25.62 -0.43
CA THR A 184 6.52 25.54 -1.62
C THR A 184 6.60 26.73 -2.58
N ARG A 185 7.22 27.83 -2.14
CA ARG A 185 7.47 29.04 -2.96
C ARG A 185 8.75 28.91 -3.81
N VAL A 186 9.61 27.95 -3.50
CA VAL A 186 10.87 27.72 -4.24
C VAL A 186 10.55 26.99 -5.55
N PRO A 187 11.15 27.42 -6.68
CA PRO A 187 10.96 26.72 -7.95
C PRO A 187 11.43 25.27 -7.87
N MET A 188 10.71 24.39 -8.56
CA MET A 188 10.94 22.94 -8.49
C MET A 188 12.35 22.53 -8.90
N TYR A 189 12.95 23.17 -9.90
CA TYR A 189 14.31 22.85 -10.35
C TYR A 189 15.37 23.08 -9.25
N VAL A 190 15.19 24.10 -8.38
CA VAL A 190 16.10 24.35 -7.24
C VAL A 190 15.93 23.27 -6.19
N LEU A 191 14.67 22.95 -5.85
CA LEU A 191 14.36 21.90 -4.88
C LEU A 191 14.89 20.54 -5.37
N ALA A 192 14.67 20.21 -6.64
CA ALA A 192 15.14 18.95 -7.24
C ALA A 192 16.66 18.81 -7.13
N SER A 193 17.41 19.89 -7.43
CA SER A 193 18.88 19.88 -7.34
C SER A 193 19.37 19.64 -5.91
N ILE A 194 18.76 20.31 -4.94
CA ILE A 194 19.09 20.16 -3.52
C ILE A 194 18.77 18.74 -3.04
N ILE A 195 17.56 18.24 -3.34
CA ILE A 195 17.13 16.89 -2.93
C ILE A 195 18.04 15.83 -3.56
N LEU A 196 18.42 15.99 -4.83
CA LEU A 196 19.32 15.08 -5.51
C LEU A 196 20.70 15.02 -4.83
N ALA A 197 21.25 16.16 -4.47
CA ALA A 197 22.53 16.22 -3.74
C ALA A 197 22.41 15.50 -2.39
N TYR A 198 21.34 15.73 -1.63
CA TYR A 198 21.11 15.02 -0.37
C TYR A 198 20.91 13.51 -0.57
N CYS A 199 20.21 13.08 -1.62
CA CYS A 199 20.07 11.66 -1.96
C CYS A 199 21.43 11.02 -2.25
N ALA A 200 22.29 11.68 -3.04
CA ALA A 200 23.62 11.17 -3.36
C ALA A 200 24.52 11.07 -2.11
N ILE A 201 24.53 12.11 -1.27
CA ILE A 201 25.27 12.12 0.00
C ILE A 201 24.72 11.03 0.94
N GLY A 202 23.39 10.92 1.07
CA GLY A 202 22.76 9.91 1.93
C GLY A 202 23.06 8.48 1.49
N VAL A 203 23.04 8.20 0.18
CA VAL A 203 23.39 6.89 -0.36
C VAL A 203 24.86 6.58 -0.13
N PHE A 204 25.75 7.53 -0.37
CA PHE A 204 27.18 7.35 -0.12
C PHE A 204 27.48 7.07 1.37
N SER A 205 26.84 7.81 2.26
CA SER A 205 27.07 7.69 3.71
C SER A 205 26.67 6.35 4.32
N LEU A 206 25.88 5.52 3.62
CA LEU A 206 25.48 4.20 4.11
C LEU A 206 26.62 3.20 4.18
N HIS A 207 27.43 3.13 3.12
CA HIS A 207 28.48 2.15 2.98
C HIS A 207 29.83 2.76 2.61
N ASN A 208 29.91 4.07 2.38
CA ASN A 208 31.08 4.80 1.85
C ASN A 208 31.57 4.26 0.49
N ILE A 209 30.64 3.77 -0.34
CA ILE A 209 30.92 3.16 -1.65
C ILE A 209 30.32 4.03 -2.75
N THR A 210 31.14 4.53 -3.66
CA THR A 210 30.67 5.34 -4.82
C THR A 210 29.82 4.54 -5.79
N PHE A 211 29.96 3.22 -5.83
CA PHE A 211 29.11 2.34 -6.65
C PHE A 211 27.62 2.46 -6.28
N ASP A 212 27.29 2.67 -5.01
CA ASP A 212 25.90 2.84 -4.56
C ASP A 212 25.25 4.08 -5.18
N ILE A 213 26.01 5.15 -5.43
CA ILE A 213 25.54 6.34 -6.13
C ILE A 213 25.16 5.99 -7.58
N TRP A 214 26.01 5.22 -8.29
CA TRP A 214 25.73 4.76 -9.65
C TRP A 214 24.50 3.86 -9.72
N VAL A 215 24.33 2.98 -8.74
CA VAL A 215 23.10 2.15 -8.59
C VAL A 215 21.87 3.04 -8.42
N MET A 216 21.95 4.06 -7.56
CA MET A 216 20.85 5.02 -7.38
C MET A 216 20.49 5.72 -8.69
N PHE A 217 21.49 6.24 -9.42
CA PHE A 217 21.25 6.90 -10.71
C PHE A 217 20.66 5.96 -11.76
N GLY A 218 21.24 4.75 -11.92
CA GLY A 218 20.78 3.76 -12.87
C GLY A 218 19.31 3.37 -12.65
N PHE A 219 18.95 3.02 -11.40
CA PHE A 219 17.57 2.72 -11.06
C PHE A 219 16.64 3.93 -11.09
N GLY A 220 17.17 5.12 -10.87
CA GLY A 220 16.42 6.36 -11.05
C GLY A 220 16.01 6.60 -12.51
N VAL A 221 16.93 6.38 -13.44
CA VAL A 221 16.64 6.45 -14.88
C VAL A 221 15.65 5.37 -15.29
N ILE A 222 15.83 4.13 -14.82
CA ILE A 222 14.87 3.04 -15.06
C ILE A 222 13.48 3.42 -14.53
N GLY A 223 13.38 3.93 -13.31
CA GLY A 223 12.13 4.35 -12.69
C GLY A 223 11.44 5.48 -13.46
N TYR A 224 12.22 6.44 -13.97
CA TYR A 224 11.70 7.51 -14.82
C TYR A 224 11.07 6.97 -16.11
N PHE A 225 11.76 6.07 -16.84
CA PHE A 225 11.18 5.46 -18.04
C PHE A 225 9.97 4.59 -17.73
N MET A 226 9.98 3.84 -16.64
CA MET A 226 8.80 3.07 -16.19
C MET A 226 7.58 3.98 -15.99
N ARG A 227 7.75 5.12 -15.31
CA ARG A 227 6.67 6.11 -15.14
C ARG A 227 6.17 6.65 -16.49
N LYS A 228 7.09 7.00 -17.39
CA LYS A 228 6.77 7.53 -18.71
C LYS A 228 5.99 6.54 -19.57
N LEU A 229 6.28 5.25 -19.41
CA LEU A 229 5.58 4.15 -20.08
C LEU A 229 4.30 3.69 -19.35
N GLY A 230 3.95 4.33 -18.22
CA GLY A 230 2.76 3.99 -17.44
C GLY A 230 2.90 2.76 -16.54
N PHE A 231 4.11 2.24 -16.34
CA PHE A 231 4.35 1.14 -15.41
C PHE A 231 4.38 1.62 -13.96
N PRO A 232 3.62 1.00 -13.05
CA PRO A 232 3.66 1.34 -11.64
C PRO A 232 4.99 0.90 -11.00
N LEU A 233 5.62 1.79 -10.22
CA LEU A 233 6.89 1.49 -9.54
C LEU A 233 6.72 0.60 -8.30
N ALA A 234 5.54 0.63 -7.67
CA ALA A 234 5.28 -0.09 -6.42
C ALA A 234 5.58 -1.60 -6.50
N PRO A 235 5.14 -2.35 -7.52
CA PRO A 235 5.47 -3.78 -7.63
C PRO A 235 6.97 -4.04 -7.76
N MET A 236 7.70 -3.20 -8.51
CA MET A 236 9.15 -3.35 -8.68
C MET A 236 9.88 -3.13 -7.34
N ILE A 237 9.49 -2.10 -6.60
CA ILE A 237 10.06 -1.79 -5.28
C ILE A 237 9.81 -2.94 -4.31
N LEU A 238 8.56 -3.44 -4.26
CA LEU A 238 8.23 -4.60 -3.44
C LEU A 238 9.04 -5.83 -3.85
N GLY A 239 9.21 -6.08 -5.15
CA GLY A 239 10.05 -7.16 -5.66
C GLY A 239 11.50 -7.07 -5.21
N VAL A 240 12.09 -5.89 -5.24
CA VAL A 240 13.48 -5.65 -4.76
C VAL A 240 13.60 -5.92 -3.25
N VAL A 241 12.64 -5.46 -2.45
CA VAL A 241 12.68 -5.62 -0.99
C VAL A 241 12.39 -7.07 -0.59
N LEU A 242 11.35 -7.66 -1.17
CA LEU A 242 10.92 -9.02 -0.83
C LEU A 242 11.78 -10.10 -1.47
N GLY A 243 12.52 -9.80 -2.55
CA GLY A 243 13.29 -10.79 -3.29
C GLY A 243 14.23 -11.59 -2.40
N LYS A 244 15.02 -10.93 -1.57
CA LYS A 244 15.94 -11.59 -0.63
C LYS A 244 15.20 -12.46 0.41
N LEU A 245 14.06 -11.99 0.93
CA LEU A 245 13.23 -12.76 1.86
C LEU A 245 12.60 -13.98 1.18
N ALA A 246 12.11 -13.81 -0.05
CA ALA A 246 11.54 -14.89 -0.84
C ALA A 246 12.59 -15.96 -1.10
N GLU A 247 13.78 -15.58 -1.58
CA GLU A 247 14.90 -16.49 -1.83
C GLU A 247 15.27 -17.27 -0.58
N LEU A 248 15.47 -16.59 0.55
CA LEU A 248 15.82 -17.22 1.81
C LEU A 248 14.75 -18.21 2.29
N ASN A 249 13.48 -17.84 2.22
CA ASN A 249 12.39 -18.72 2.67
C ASN A 249 12.14 -19.89 1.70
N ILE A 250 12.32 -19.69 0.39
CA ILE A 250 12.28 -20.78 -0.60
C ILE A 250 13.42 -21.76 -0.32
N ALA A 251 14.66 -21.27 -0.14
CA ALA A 251 15.81 -22.12 0.17
C ALA A 251 15.60 -22.93 1.46
N ARG A 252 15.05 -22.30 2.51
CA ARG A 252 14.70 -22.99 3.77
C ARG A 252 13.61 -24.05 3.56
N ALA A 253 12.57 -23.74 2.80
CA ALA A 253 11.47 -24.66 2.55
C ALA A 253 11.91 -25.88 1.75
N ILE A 254 12.74 -25.70 0.72
CA ILE A 254 13.31 -26.79 -0.09
C ILE A 254 14.33 -27.60 0.73
N GLY A 255 15.16 -26.93 1.56
CA GLY A 255 16.12 -27.60 2.41
C GLY A 255 15.54 -28.49 3.51
N THR A 256 14.22 -28.37 3.79
CA THR A 256 13.50 -29.25 4.73
C THR A 256 12.87 -30.47 4.06
N SER A 257 12.66 -30.42 2.75
CA SER A 257 12.14 -31.57 1.98
C SER A 257 12.54 -31.34 0.53
N ASP A 258 13.20 -32.28 -0.12
CA ASP A 258 13.58 -32.23 -1.53
C ASP A 258 12.37 -32.28 -2.50
N ASP A 259 11.17 -32.04 -2.00
CA ASP A 259 9.93 -32.09 -2.75
C ASP A 259 9.44 -30.68 -3.13
N TYR A 260 9.55 -30.34 -4.41
CA TYR A 260 9.04 -29.08 -4.96
C TYR A 260 7.51 -28.97 -4.92
N PHE A 261 6.79 -30.09 -4.84
CA PHE A 261 5.33 -30.08 -4.68
C PHE A 261 4.88 -29.66 -3.28
N LEU A 262 5.81 -29.50 -2.33
CA LEU A 262 5.54 -29.01 -0.97
C LEU A 262 4.66 -27.75 -0.97
N PHE A 263 4.90 -26.84 -1.91
CA PHE A 263 4.15 -25.58 -2.00
C PHE A 263 2.69 -25.78 -2.41
N LEU A 264 2.36 -26.87 -3.11
CA LEU A 264 1.00 -27.20 -3.53
C LEU A 264 0.29 -28.14 -2.54
N THR A 265 1.04 -28.87 -1.72
CA THR A 265 0.47 -29.81 -0.74
C THR A 265 0.22 -29.19 0.62
N ARG A 266 0.96 -28.13 0.99
CA ARG A 266 0.76 -27.41 2.25
C ARG A 266 -0.43 -26.45 2.16
N PRO A 267 -1.44 -26.54 3.06
CA PRO A 267 -2.67 -25.73 2.96
C PRO A 267 -2.45 -24.23 2.92
N TRP A 268 -1.55 -23.71 3.75
CA TRP A 268 -1.23 -22.27 3.77
C TRP A 268 -0.55 -21.81 2.49
N SER A 269 0.42 -22.58 1.99
CA SER A 269 1.11 -22.26 0.75
C SER A 269 0.15 -22.28 -0.43
N LEU A 270 -0.68 -23.31 -0.53
CA LEU A 270 -1.70 -23.42 -1.56
C LEU A 270 -2.70 -22.26 -1.50
N PHE A 271 -3.13 -21.86 -0.30
CA PHE A 271 -4.03 -20.70 -0.12
C PHE A 271 -3.42 -19.42 -0.69
N PHE A 272 -2.17 -19.11 -0.36
CA PHE A 272 -1.51 -17.90 -0.85
C PHE A 272 -1.20 -17.95 -2.34
N ILE A 273 -0.85 -19.12 -2.89
CA ILE A 273 -0.66 -19.30 -4.33
C ILE A 273 -1.97 -19.04 -5.08
N LEU A 274 -3.09 -19.62 -4.61
CA LEU A 274 -4.39 -19.41 -5.23
C LEU A 274 -4.84 -17.94 -5.12
N MET A 275 -4.59 -17.29 -3.98
CA MET A 275 -4.80 -15.85 -3.81
C MET A 275 -4.00 -15.03 -4.81
N ALA A 276 -2.74 -15.37 -5.05
CA ALA A 276 -1.89 -14.70 -6.03
C ALA A 276 -2.45 -14.86 -7.45
N VAL A 277 -2.86 -16.07 -7.82
CA VAL A 277 -3.49 -16.35 -9.14
C VAL A 277 -4.78 -15.53 -9.31
N VAL A 278 -5.65 -15.52 -8.29
CA VAL A 278 -6.87 -14.69 -8.28
C VAL A 278 -6.52 -13.21 -8.46
N SER A 279 -5.50 -12.71 -7.75
CA SER A 279 -5.09 -11.31 -7.85
C SER A 279 -4.56 -10.94 -9.24
N VAL A 280 -3.81 -11.82 -9.89
CA VAL A 280 -3.31 -11.62 -11.27
C VAL A 280 -4.46 -11.62 -12.29
N LEU A 281 -5.50 -12.42 -12.07
CA LEU A 281 -6.66 -12.49 -12.95
C LEU A 281 -7.65 -11.33 -12.72
N PHE A 282 -7.59 -10.64 -11.59
CA PHE A 282 -8.54 -9.60 -11.22
C PHE A 282 -8.60 -8.40 -12.19
N PRO A 283 -7.48 -7.83 -12.71
CA PRO A 283 -7.54 -6.77 -13.72
C PRO A 283 -8.23 -7.20 -15.01
N PHE A 284 -8.03 -8.45 -15.45
CA PHE A 284 -8.72 -9.01 -16.61
C PHE A 284 -10.23 -9.09 -16.37
N TYR A 285 -10.64 -9.47 -15.14
CA TYR A 285 -12.03 -9.44 -14.74
C TYR A 285 -12.62 -8.04 -14.72
N GLN A 286 -11.88 -7.03 -14.22
CA GLN A 286 -12.36 -5.63 -14.19
C GLN A 286 -12.58 -5.06 -15.59
N ASN A 287 -11.69 -5.40 -16.55
CA ASN A 287 -11.73 -4.89 -17.91
C ASN A 287 -12.61 -5.74 -18.84
N ALA A 288 -13.06 -6.92 -18.38
CA ALA A 288 -13.91 -7.79 -19.17
C ALA A 288 -15.34 -7.24 -19.27
N ASN A 289 -15.95 -7.42 -20.45
CA ASN A 289 -17.36 -7.10 -20.62
C ASN A 289 -18.22 -7.93 -19.65
N LYS A 290 -19.16 -7.28 -18.93
CA LYS A 290 -19.98 -7.90 -17.88
C LYS A 290 -20.81 -9.10 -18.38
N ASP A 291 -21.04 -9.20 -19.67
CA ASP A 291 -21.79 -10.30 -20.28
C ASP A 291 -20.95 -11.52 -20.63
N THR A 292 -19.62 -11.43 -20.57
CA THR A 292 -18.74 -12.56 -20.84
C THR A 292 -18.87 -13.64 -19.75
N PHE A 293 -18.72 -14.89 -20.15
CA PHE A 293 -18.67 -16.05 -19.24
C PHE A 293 -17.65 -15.84 -18.13
N PHE A 294 -16.46 -15.36 -18.46
CA PHE A 294 -15.40 -15.04 -17.50
C PHE A 294 -15.85 -14.05 -16.43
N SER A 295 -16.47 -12.94 -16.83
CA SER A 295 -16.94 -11.91 -15.88
C SER A 295 -18.06 -12.45 -14.98
N LYS A 296 -18.96 -13.27 -15.50
CA LYS A 296 -20.06 -13.84 -14.73
C LYS A 296 -19.59 -14.89 -13.71
N PHE A 297 -18.58 -15.68 -14.02
CA PHE A 297 -18.15 -16.82 -13.18
C PHE A 297 -16.91 -16.55 -12.35
N TYR A 298 -16.13 -15.49 -12.62
CA TYR A 298 -14.89 -15.20 -11.90
C TYR A 298 -15.06 -15.20 -10.38
N VAL A 299 -15.92 -14.33 -9.83
CA VAL A 299 -16.12 -14.22 -8.38
C VAL A 299 -16.62 -15.54 -7.74
N PRO A 300 -17.68 -16.20 -8.28
CA PRO A 300 -18.13 -17.47 -7.73
C PRO A 300 -17.06 -18.58 -7.77
N VAL A 301 -16.31 -18.67 -8.85
CA VAL A 301 -15.24 -19.68 -8.98
C VAL A 301 -14.10 -19.40 -8.00
N CYS A 302 -13.69 -18.13 -7.86
CA CYS A 302 -12.67 -17.74 -6.89
C CYS A 302 -13.08 -18.09 -5.45
N THR A 303 -14.35 -17.86 -5.06
CA THR A 303 -14.82 -18.23 -3.71
C THR A 303 -14.78 -19.72 -3.45
N VAL A 304 -15.13 -20.54 -4.45
CA VAL A 304 -15.04 -22.02 -4.35
C VAL A 304 -13.58 -22.46 -4.27
N ILE A 305 -12.71 -21.96 -5.13
CA ILE A 305 -11.28 -22.33 -5.18
C ILE A 305 -10.59 -21.98 -3.84
N LEU A 306 -10.83 -20.80 -3.31
CA LEU A 306 -10.23 -20.36 -2.04
C LEU A 306 -10.78 -21.11 -0.81
N SER A 307 -11.96 -21.73 -0.89
CA SER A 307 -12.48 -22.55 0.20
C SER A 307 -11.71 -23.85 0.39
N PHE A 308 -11.12 -24.41 -0.69
CA PHE A 308 -10.46 -25.72 -0.65
C PHE A 308 -9.27 -25.79 0.32
N PRO A 309 -8.27 -24.89 0.28
CA PRO A 309 -7.18 -24.88 1.27
C PRO A 309 -7.66 -24.67 2.71
N LEU A 310 -8.74 -23.91 2.91
CA LEU A 310 -9.30 -23.67 4.23
C LEU A 310 -9.90 -24.95 4.85
N PHE A 311 -10.49 -25.83 4.04
CA PHE A 311 -10.90 -27.16 4.48
C PHE A 311 -9.71 -28.01 4.92
N MET A 312 -8.59 -27.96 4.20
CA MET A 312 -7.38 -28.73 4.52
C MET A 312 -6.73 -28.29 5.85
N MET A 313 -7.01 -27.11 6.35
CA MET A 313 -6.40 -26.56 7.57
C MET A 313 -6.93 -27.17 8.88
N GLY A 314 -8.00 -27.96 8.85
CA GLY A 314 -8.48 -28.79 9.98
C GLY A 314 -9.00 -28.06 11.22
N SER A 315 -9.01 -26.73 11.28
CA SER A 315 -9.55 -25.95 12.41
C SER A 315 -11.06 -25.80 12.27
N PRO A 316 -11.87 -26.02 13.34
CA PRO A 316 -13.34 -25.94 13.26
C PRO A 316 -13.84 -24.61 12.70
N VAL A 317 -13.26 -23.49 13.13
CA VAL A 317 -13.63 -22.16 12.63
C VAL A 317 -13.35 -22.00 11.14
N ARG A 318 -12.18 -22.48 10.68
CA ARG A 318 -11.78 -22.40 9.27
C ARG A 318 -12.63 -23.30 8.38
N MET A 319 -13.00 -24.49 8.89
CA MET A 319 -13.93 -25.39 8.18
C MET A 319 -15.31 -24.78 8.02
N ILE A 320 -15.83 -24.06 9.03
CA ILE A 320 -17.11 -23.34 8.92
C ILE A 320 -17.01 -22.23 7.85
N ILE A 321 -15.94 -21.44 7.88
CA ILE A 321 -15.71 -20.38 6.90
C ILE A 321 -15.60 -20.98 5.48
N ALA A 322 -14.84 -22.07 5.34
CA ALA A 322 -14.69 -22.79 4.08
C ALA A 322 -16.04 -23.32 3.55
N ALA A 323 -16.86 -23.90 4.43
CA ALA A 323 -18.18 -24.38 4.08
C ALA A 323 -19.10 -23.24 3.59
N ILE A 324 -19.11 -22.11 4.29
CA ILE A 324 -19.85 -20.93 3.87
C ILE A 324 -19.40 -20.44 2.50
N LEU A 325 -18.10 -20.28 2.28
CA LEU A 325 -17.55 -19.82 1.00
C LEU A 325 -17.89 -20.80 -0.13
N PHE A 326 -17.78 -22.09 0.12
CA PHE A 326 -18.11 -23.15 -0.85
C PHE A 326 -19.59 -23.12 -1.22
N LEU A 327 -20.49 -23.06 -0.24
CA LEU A 327 -21.93 -23.02 -0.45
C LEU A 327 -22.38 -21.74 -1.18
N VAL A 328 -21.83 -20.60 -0.77
CA VAL A 328 -22.13 -19.31 -1.43
C VAL A 328 -21.61 -19.30 -2.85
N GLY A 329 -20.38 -19.73 -3.08
CA GLY A 329 -19.80 -19.83 -4.43
C GLY A 329 -20.58 -20.81 -5.31
N GLY A 330 -20.89 -22.00 -4.80
CA GLY A 330 -21.69 -23.01 -5.50
C GLY A 330 -23.11 -22.52 -5.84
N TYR A 331 -23.79 -21.87 -4.89
CA TYR A 331 -25.10 -21.25 -5.13
C TYR A 331 -25.04 -20.16 -6.21
N LEU A 332 -24.01 -19.33 -6.20
CA LEU A 332 -23.86 -18.28 -7.21
C LEU A 332 -23.56 -18.87 -8.60
N ILE A 333 -22.78 -19.96 -8.69
CA ILE A 333 -22.52 -20.68 -9.93
C ILE A 333 -23.85 -21.26 -10.46
N TYR A 334 -24.60 -21.97 -9.61
CA TYR A 334 -25.91 -22.54 -9.98
C TYR A 334 -26.89 -21.50 -10.46
N LYS A 335 -27.04 -20.37 -9.72
CA LYS A 335 -27.95 -19.28 -10.09
C LYS A 335 -27.57 -18.66 -11.45
N ARG A 336 -26.28 -18.49 -11.72
CA ARG A 336 -25.83 -17.89 -12.98
C ARG A 336 -25.88 -18.85 -14.16
N SER A 337 -25.65 -20.14 -13.94
CA SER A 337 -25.81 -21.17 -14.99
C SER A 337 -27.28 -21.29 -15.43
N LYS A 338 -28.23 -21.21 -14.49
CA LYS A 338 -29.67 -21.28 -14.81
C LYS A 338 -30.12 -20.07 -15.64
N VAL A 339 -29.58 -18.88 -15.43
CA VAL A 339 -29.86 -17.71 -16.24
C VAL A 339 -29.35 -17.86 -17.67
N LEU A 340 -28.20 -18.50 -17.84
CA LEU A 340 -27.63 -18.78 -19.17
C LEU A 340 -28.38 -19.88 -19.94
N SER A 341 -28.95 -20.88 -19.25
CA SER A 341 -29.74 -21.95 -19.89
C SER A 341 -31.13 -21.50 -20.35
N VAL A 342 -31.62 -20.36 -19.90
CA VAL A 342 -32.93 -19.78 -20.32
C VAL A 342 -32.76 -18.85 -21.53
N THR A 343 -31.51 -18.48 -21.88
CA THR A 343 -31.20 -17.60 -23.02
C THR A 343 -30.77 -18.37 -24.29
N TRP A 344 -30.88 -19.68 -24.29
CA TRP A 344 -30.75 -20.61 -25.44
C TRP A 344 -32.12 -21.31 -25.64
#